data_b76c0ad75b53fb892844b413d5ed8cc1
#
_entry.id   b76c0ad75b53fb892844b413d5ed8cc1
#
_cell.length_a   1.000
_cell.length_b   1.000
_cell.length_c   1.000
_cell.angle_alpha   90.00
_cell.angle_beta   90.00
_cell.angle_gamma   90.00
#
_symmetry.space_group_name_H-M   'P 1'
#
loop_
_entity.id
_entity.type
_entity.pdbx_description
1 polymer ?
#
loop_
_entity_poly.entity_id
_entity_poly.type
_entity_poly.pdbx_seq_one_letter_code
_entity_poly.pdbx_strand_id
1 'polypeptide(L)'
;MKDIVNNAYEAFAIEAESLAETAKVLDKDEFAKAVEVLAKAERIGVSACGHSGIACQHFAHLMCCIERPARFISPAEAVHGALGFIQKGDVILLASRGGKTDELLPIADICRGKGATVIGVTENLSSPLAEKSDIVLAMKVTKECDKYNCQGTTSFAVTSAIFDALQCAVLDYTGFKNEKFAVIHPGGAVGKRLNAK
;
A
#
# COMPACT_ATOMS: atom_id res chain seq x y z
N MET A 1 2.04 -3.79 36.36
CA MET A 1 0.83 -4.01 35.52
C MET A 1 0.25 -2.69 35.03
N LYS A 2 -0.04 -1.71 35.91
CA LYS A 2 -0.58 -0.39 35.52
C LYS A 2 0.30 0.33 34.49
N ASP A 3 1.62 0.34 34.68
CA ASP A 3 2.55 0.96 33.74
C ASP A 3 2.59 0.24 32.38
N ILE A 4 2.46 -1.09 32.38
CA ILE A 4 2.39 -1.88 31.14
C ILE A 4 1.15 -1.50 30.34
N VAL A 5 0.02 -1.31 31.01
CA VAL A 5 -1.23 -0.89 30.35
C VAL A 5 -1.12 0.52 29.83
N ASN A 6 -0.56 1.46 30.61
CA ASN A 6 -0.35 2.83 30.16
C ASN A 6 0.56 2.88 28.91
N ASN A 7 1.67 2.14 28.89
CA ASN A 7 2.55 2.04 27.73
C ASN A 7 1.83 1.46 26.50
N ALA A 8 0.90 0.49 26.70
CA ALA A 8 0.10 -0.02 25.61
C ALA A 8 -0.88 1.04 25.04
N TYR A 9 -1.43 1.90 25.90
CA TYR A 9 -2.28 3.02 25.46
C TYR A 9 -1.48 4.11 24.72
N GLU A 10 -0.20 4.31 25.04
CA GLU A 10 0.66 5.23 24.28
C GLU A 10 0.79 4.84 22.81
N ALA A 11 0.66 3.56 22.47
CA ALA A 11 0.71 3.09 21.09
C ALA A 11 -0.33 3.79 20.20
N PHE A 12 -1.57 3.96 20.71
CA PHE A 12 -2.62 4.66 19.97
C PHE A 12 -2.26 6.13 19.68
N ALA A 13 -1.64 6.82 20.64
CA ALA A 13 -1.23 8.21 20.46
C ALA A 13 -0.10 8.34 19.44
N ILE A 14 0.88 7.44 19.48
CA ILE A 14 2.02 7.39 18.54
C ILE A 14 1.53 7.14 17.10
N GLU A 15 0.63 6.19 16.93
CA GLU A 15 0.06 5.88 15.61
C GLU A 15 -0.79 7.05 15.10
N ALA A 16 -1.68 7.63 15.93
CA ALA A 16 -2.49 8.77 15.55
C ALA A 16 -1.64 9.98 15.13
N GLU A 17 -0.56 10.28 15.85
CA GLU A 17 0.38 11.34 15.49
C GLU A 17 1.04 11.05 14.13
N SER A 18 1.55 9.85 13.92
CA SER A 18 2.22 9.48 12.66
C SER A 18 1.27 9.51 11.46
N LEU A 19 0.00 9.12 11.65
CA LEU A 19 -1.04 9.25 10.62
C LEU A 19 -1.28 10.73 10.28
N ALA A 20 -1.41 11.60 11.29
CA ALA A 20 -1.60 13.03 11.10
C ALA A 20 -0.41 13.70 10.39
N GLU A 21 0.82 13.33 10.77
CA GLU A 21 2.04 13.83 10.14
C GLU A 21 2.17 13.31 8.70
N THR A 22 1.80 12.06 8.44
CA THR A 22 1.78 11.52 7.07
C THR A 22 0.82 12.30 6.18
N ALA A 23 -0.37 12.64 6.66
CA ALA A 23 -1.34 13.43 5.90
C ALA A 23 -0.82 14.83 5.52
N LYS A 24 0.17 15.37 6.24
CA LYS A 24 0.79 16.68 5.93
C LYS A 24 1.89 16.57 4.87
N VAL A 25 2.61 15.46 4.83
CA VAL A 25 3.76 15.27 3.92
C VAL A 25 3.38 14.55 2.62
N LEU A 26 2.23 13.88 2.60
CA LEU A 26 1.72 13.20 1.41
C LEU A 26 1.32 14.25 0.36
N ASP A 27 2.07 14.32 -0.72
CA ASP A 27 1.83 15.26 -1.81
C ASP A 27 0.53 14.92 -2.54
N LYS A 28 -0.34 15.93 -2.72
CA LYS A 28 -1.67 15.73 -3.31
C LYS A 28 -1.62 15.44 -4.81
N ASP A 29 -0.64 16.01 -5.52
CA ASP A 29 -0.51 15.80 -6.96
C ASP A 29 0.06 14.41 -7.25
N GLU A 30 1.06 13.96 -6.48
CA GLU A 30 1.57 12.59 -6.53
C GLU A 30 0.48 11.57 -6.15
N PHE A 31 -0.31 11.87 -5.13
CA PHE A 31 -1.43 11.02 -4.75
C PHE A 31 -2.48 10.93 -5.85
N ALA A 32 -2.85 12.04 -6.48
CA ALA A 32 -3.80 12.08 -7.58
C ALA A 32 -3.29 11.28 -8.80
N LYS A 33 -2.01 11.41 -9.14
CA LYS A 33 -1.37 10.60 -10.19
C LYS A 33 -1.44 9.10 -9.86
N ALA A 34 -1.15 8.72 -8.61
CA ALA A 34 -1.24 7.33 -8.16
C ALA A 34 -2.67 6.78 -8.32
N VAL A 35 -3.69 7.55 -7.93
CA VAL A 35 -5.10 7.18 -8.10
C VAL A 35 -5.42 6.95 -9.57
N GLU A 36 -5.01 7.87 -10.44
CA GLU A 36 -5.28 7.80 -11.89
C GLU A 36 -4.67 6.55 -12.53
N VAL A 37 -3.39 6.27 -12.26
CA VAL A 37 -2.72 5.09 -12.85
C VAL A 37 -3.27 3.78 -12.31
N LEU A 38 -3.59 3.71 -11.00
CA LEU A 38 -4.22 2.54 -10.38
C LEU A 38 -5.62 2.27 -10.93
N ALA A 39 -6.41 3.34 -11.18
CA ALA A 39 -7.74 3.22 -11.73
C ALA A 39 -7.74 2.74 -13.21
N LYS A 40 -6.70 3.04 -13.97
CA LYS A 40 -6.58 2.72 -15.40
C LYS A 40 -5.82 1.41 -15.67
N ALA A 41 -5.02 0.93 -14.73
CA ALA A 41 -4.22 -0.28 -14.91
C ALA A 41 -5.10 -1.53 -15.14
N GLU A 42 -4.67 -2.39 -16.06
CA GLU A 42 -5.27 -3.71 -16.22
C GLU A 42 -4.89 -4.65 -15.07
N ARG A 43 -3.65 -4.55 -14.61
CA ARG A 43 -3.10 -5.33 -13.51
C ARG A 43 -2.29 -4.44 -12.58
N ILE A 44 -2.41 -4.71 -11.30
CA ILE A 44 -1.68 -4.04 -10.23
C ILE A 44 -0.85 -5.08 -9.50
N GLY A 45 0.48 -4.95 -9.59
CA GLY A 45 1.39 -5.68 -8.73
C GLY A 45 1.65 -4.88 -7.46
N VAL A 46 1.82 -5.56 -6.34
CA VAL A 46 2.27 -4.93 -5.09
C VAL A 46 3.35 -5.80 -4.45
N SER A 47 4.42 -5.18 -3.93
CA SER A 47 5.51 -5.94 -3.33
C SER A 47 6.18 -5.15 -2.21
N ALA A 48 6.54 -5.85 -1.14
CA ALA A 48 7.34 -5.36 -0.02
C ALA A 48 7.82 -6.54 0.84
N CYS A 49 8.77 -6.28 1.74
CA CYS A 49 9.26 -7.24 2.73
C CYS A 49 8.60 -7.02 4.09
N GLY A 50 8.56 -8.07 4.92
CA GLY A 50 8.12 -8.01 6.33
C GLY A 50 6.72 -7.45 6.51
N HIS A 51 6.53 -6.59 7.51
CA HIS A 51 5.24 -5.97 7.83
C HIS A 51 4.68 -5.14 6.67
N SER A 52 5.53 -4.43 5.93
CA SER A 52 5.11 -3.73 4.71
C SER A 52 4.56 -4.70 3.66
N GLY A 53 5.10 -5.93 3.58
CA GLY A 53 4.57 -6.98 2.72
C GLY A 53 3.16 -7.43 3.12
N ILE A 54 2.87 -7.49 4.41
CA ILE A 54 1.52 -7.79 4.92
C ILE A 54 0.55 -6.65 4.54
N ALA A 55 0.97 -5.39 4.69
CA ALA A 55 0.18 -4.23 4.24
C ALA A 55 -0.08 -4.28 2.72
N CYS A 56 0.93 -4.66 1.92
CA CYS A 56 0.78 -4.85 0.47
C CYS A 56 -0.20 -5.99 0.12
N GLN A 57 -0.21 -7.09 0.88
CA GLN A 57 -1.20 -8.16 0.69
C GLN A 57 -2.62 -7.67 0.98
N HIS A 58 -2.79 -6.89 2.05
CA HIS A 58 -4.06 -6.23 2.37
C HIS A 58 -4.49 -5.30 1.23
N PHE A 59 -3.61 -4.46 0.71
CA PHE A 59 -3.92 -3.56 -0.40
C PHE A 59 -4.33 -4.30 -1.67
N ALA A 60 -3.64 -5.39 -2.02
CA ALA A 60 -4.03 -6.22 -3.15
C ALA A 60 -5.47 -6.75 -2.99
N HIS A 61 -5.83 -7.18 -1.78
CA HIS A 61 -7.19 -7.61 -1.48
C HIS A 61 -8.20 -6.46 -1.59
N LEU A 62 -7.89 -5.29 -1.04
CA LEU A 62 -8.74 -4.09 -1.14
C LEU A 62 -9.03 -3.70 -2.59
N MET A 63 -8.00 -3.70 -3.45
CA MET A 63 -8.17 -3.39 -4.87
C MET A 63 -9.05 -4.41 -5.59
N CYS A 64 -8.91 -5.71 -5.27
CA CYS A 64 -9.81 -6.74 -5.79
C CYS A 64 -11.26 -6.51 -5.35
N CYS A 65 -11.50 -6.00 -4.12
CA CYS A 65 -12.86 -5.68 -3.64
C CYS A 65 -13.57 -4.60 -4.47
N ILE A 66 -12.83 -3.80 -5.24
CA ILE A 66 -13.37 -2.79 -6.15
C ILE A 66 -13.13 -3.13 -7.63
N GLU A 67 -12.98 -4.42 -7.94
CA GLU A 67 -12.74 -4.96 -9.28
C GLU A 67 -11.52 -4.38 -9.99
N ARG A 68 -10.48 -4.03 -9.23
CA ARG A 68 -9.15 -3.73 -9.76
C ARG A 68 -8.24 -4.94 -9.57
N PRO A 69 -7.92 -5.70 -10.64
CA PRO A 69 -7.10 -6.90 -10.52
C PRO A 69 -5.74 -6.58 -9.91
N ALA A 70 -5.52 -7.04 -8.69
CA ALA A 70 -4.29 -6.80 -7.96
C ALA A 70 -3.72 -8.08 -7.37
N ARG A 71 -2.38 -8.16 -7.29
CA ARG A 71 -1.68 -9.32 -6.75
C ARG A 71 -0.46 -8.90 -5.95
N PHE A 72 -0.30 -9.47 -4.76
CA PHE A 72 0.97 -9.43 -4.06
C PHE A 72 1.99 -10.34 -4.75
N ILE A 73 3.15 -9.79 -5.05
CA ILE A 73 4.29 -10.50 -5.63
C ILE A 73 5.38 -10.54 -4.56
N SER A 74 5.68 -11.73 -4.05
CA SER A 74 6.77 -11.91 -3.09
C SER A 74 8.09 -11.44 -3.71
N PRO A 75 8.90 -10.61 -3.01
CA PRO A 75 10.20 -10.20 -3.52
C PRO A 75 11.09 -11.39 -3.90
N ALA A 76 11.04 -12.48 -3.14
CA ALA A 76 11.81 -13.69 -3.43
C ALA A 76 11.39 -14.35 -4.76
N GLU A 77 10.10 -14.32 -5.09
CA GLU A 77 9.57 -14.91 -6.32
C GLU A 77 9.64 -13.94 -7.51
N ALA A 78 9.69 -12.64 -7.25
CA ALA A 78 9.66 -11.59 -8.26
C ALA A 78 10.76 -11.81 -9.31
N VAL A 79 12.01 -11.95 -8.86
CA VAL A 79 13.19 -12.14 -9.72
C VAL A 79 13.32 -13.57 -10.26
N HIS A 80 12.47 -14.47 -9.83
CA HIS A 80 12.40 -15.87 -10.31
C HIS A 80 11.19 -16.13 -11.24
N GLY A 81 10.72 -15.08 -11.93
CA GLY A 81 9.70 -15.19 -12.98
C GLY A 81 8.33 -14.64 -12.63
N ALA A 82 8.03 -14.37 -11.33
CA ALA A 82 6.71 -13.85 -10.95
C ALA A 82 6.40 -12.47 -11.53
N LEU A 83 7.41 -11.67 -11.91
CA LEU A 83 7.26 -10.41 -12.63
C LEU A 83 6.75 -10.58 -14.08
N GLY A 84 6.60 -11.80 -14.55
CA GLY A 84 5.84 -12.09 -15.77
C GLY A 84 4.38 -11.64 -15.69
N PHE A 85 3.83 -11.48 -14.48
CA PHE A 85 2.49 -10.93 -14.26
C PHE A 85 2.36 -9.47 -14.74
N ILE A 86 3.38 -8.65 -14.55
CA ILE A 86 3.41 -7.23 -14.93
C ILE A 86 3.72 -7.09 -16.42
N GLN A 87 2.94 -6.28 -17.11
CA GLN A 87 3.10 -5.98 -18.53
C GLN A 87 3.19 -4.46 -18.75
N LYS A 88 3.45 -4.04 -19.98
CA LYS A 88 3.47 -2.63 -20.37
C LYS A 88 2.13 -1.96 -20.04
N GLY A 89 2.17 -0.81 -19.36
CA GLY A 89 0.98 -0.07 -18.95
C GLY A 89 0.37 -0.52 -17.62
N ASP A 90 0.86 -1.61 -17.02
CA ASP A 90 0.46 -2.01 -15.68
C ASP A 90 1.13 -1.14 -14.61
N VAL A 91 0.75 -1.33 -13.36
CA VAL A 91 1.32 -0.64 -12.19
C VAL A 91 1.98 -1.65 -11.27
N ILE A 92 3.15 -1.29 -10.73
CA ILE A 92 3.76 -1.96 -9.58
C ILE A 92 3.90 -0.96 -8.43
N LEU A 93 3.34 -1.29 -7.26
CA LEU A 93 3.50 -0.51 -6.03
C LEU A 93 4.49 -1.22 -5.11
N LEU A 94 5.50 -0.48 -4.68
CA LEU A 94 6.58 -0.97 -3.81
C LEU A 94 6.60 -0.16 -2.52
N ALA A 95 6.60 -0.83 -1.35
CA ALA A 95 6.61 -0.16 -0.07
C ALA A 95 7.85 -0.52 0.76
N SER A 96 8.60 0.50 1.17
CA SER A 96 9.73 0.38 2.08
C SER A 96 9.91 1.70 2.83
N ARG A 97 9.75 1.69 4.16
CA ARG A 97 9.91 2.90 4.98
C ARG A 97 11.25 3.60 4.71
N GLY A 98 12.35 2.87 4.76
CA GLY A 98 13.69 3.40 4.50
C GLY A 98 14.03 3.57 3.02
N GLY A 99 13.27 2.94 2.12
CA GLY A 99 13.49 2.96 0.67
C GLY A 99 14.79 2.30 0.19
N LYS A 100 15.41 1.46 1.03
CA LYS A 100 16.72 0.82 0.78
C LYS A 100 16.67 -0.71 0.82
N THR A 101 15.49 -1.29 0.70
CA THR A 101 15.30 -2.75 0.72
C THR A 101 15.82 -3.33 -0.58
N ASP A 102 16.96 -4.02 -0.51
CA ASP A 102 17.70 -4.52 -1.70
C ASP A 102 16.85 -5.43 -2.59
N GLU A 103 15.94 -6.19 -2.00
CA GLU A 103 15.05 -7.09 -2.73
C GLU A 103 14.01 -6.36 -3.60
N LEU A 104 13.72 -5.09 -3.32
CA LEU A 104 12.73 -4.31 -4.08
C LEU A 104 13.34 -3.54 -5.25
N LEU A 105 14.60 -3.17 -5.18
CA LEU A 105 15.24 -2.32 -6.20
C LEU A 105 15.28 -3.00 -7.58
N PRO A 106 15.64 -4.28 -7.70
CA PRO A 106 15.57 -4.99 -8.99
C PRO A 106 14.15 -5.06 -9.55
N ILE A 107 13.12 -5.15 -8.67
CA ILE A 107 11.71 -5.17 -9.10
C ILE A 107 11.34 -3.86 -9.79
N ALA A 108 11.74 -2.72 -9.19
CA ALA A 108 11.53 -1.40 -9.78
C ALA A 108 12.17 -1.29 -11.17
N ASP A 109 13.45 -1.67 -11.29
CA ASP A 109 14.18 -1.62 -12.56
C ASP A 109 13.55 -2.49 -13.65
N ILE A 110 13.21 -3.73 -13.32
CA ILE A 110 12.57 -4.67 -14.24
C ILE A 110 11.21 -4.14 -14.70
N CYS A 111 10.37 -3.68 -13.79
CA CYS A 111 9.03 -3.19 -14.13
C CYS A 111 9.07 -1.93 -14.99
N ARG A 112 9.96 -0.96 -14.67
CA ARG A 112 10.19 0.21 -15.54
C ARG A 112 10.69 -0.20 -16.91
N GLY A 113 11.64 -1.13 -16.98
CA GLY A 113 12.14 -1.67 -18.25
C GLY A 113 11.06 -2.34 -19.10
N LYS A 114 10.02 -2.87 -18.49
CA LYS A 114 8.83 -3.42 -19.17
C LYS A 114 7.80 -2.36 -19.56
N GLY A 115 7.98 -1.10 -19.15
CA GLY A 115 7.05 0.00 -19.42
C GLY A 115 5.84 0.01 -18.47
N ALA A 116 5.98 -0.56 -17.28
CA ALA A 116 5.02 -0.41 -16.20
C ALA A 116 5.33 0.85 -15.37
N THR A 117 4.31 1.44 -14.74
CA THR A 117 4.48 2.56 -13.81
C THR A 117 4.87 2.03 -12.42
N VAL A 118 5.93 2.59 -11.83
CA VAL A 118 6.39 2.26 -10.48
C VAL A 118 5.91 3.31 -9.49
N ILE A 119 5.14 2.90 -8.48
CA ILE A 119 4.75 3.72 -7.33
C ILE A 119 5.60 3.29 -6.13
N GLY A 120 6.35 4.21 -5.54
CA GLY A 120 7.13 3.99 -4.32
C GLY A 120 6.43 4.60 -3.10
N VAL A 121 6.30 3.84 -2.02
CA VAL A 121 5.82 4.33 -0.71
C VAL A 121 7.00 4.32 0.25
N THR A 122 7.47 5.49 0.68
CA THR A 122 8.67 5.61 1.51
C THR A 122 8.68 6.88 2.36
N GLU A 123 9.39 6.85 3.50
CA GLU A 123 9.70 8.05 4.31
C GLU A 123 10.92 8.81 3.78
N ASN A 124 11.84 8.12 3.12
CA ASN A 124 13.08 8.70 2.61
C ASN A 124 12.97 9.06 1.11
N LEU A 125 12.65 10.30 0.82
CA LEU A 125 12.49 10.80 -0.55
C LEU A 125 13.79 10.87 -1.37
N SER A 126 14.96 10.70 -0.72
CA SER A 126 16.27 10.59 -1.38
C SER A 126 16.78 9.14 -1.39
N SER A 127 15.87 8.17 -1.26
CA SER A 127 16.23 6.75 -1.26
C SER A 127 16.30 6.17 -2.66
N PRO A 128 17.04 5.07 -2.87
CA PRO A 128 17.07 4.36 -4.15
C PRO A 128 15.68 3.96 -4.66
N LEU A 129 14.73 3.63 -3.76
CA LEU A 129 13.36 3.33 -4.15
C LEU A 129 12.65 4.58 -4.70
N ALA A 130 12.80 5.74 -4.02
CA ALA A 130 12.20 6.99 -4.49
C ALA A 130 12.76 7.40 -5.87
N GLU A 131 14.08 7.30 -6.07
CA GLU A 131 14.73 7.62 -7.35
C GLU A 131 14.29 6.70 -8.50
N LYS A 132 13.95 5.45 -8.20
CA LYS A 132 13.48 4.46 -9.17
C LYS A 132 11.97 4.49 -9.40
N SER A 133 11.21 5.26 -8.63
CA SER A 133 9.76 5.36 -8.74
C SER A 133 9.35 6.50 -9.69
N ASP A 134 8.30 6.28 -10.46
CA ASP A 134 7.69 7.31 -11.31
C ASP A 134 6.74 8.21 -10.49
N ILE A 135 6.20 7.67 -9.39
CA ILE A 135 5.33 8.36 -8.43
C ILE A 135 5.81 7.99 -7.03
N VAL A 136 5.96 8.98 -6.14
CA VAL A 136 6.40 8.75 -4.77
C VAL A 136 5.34 9.21 -3.78
N LEU A 137 4.84 8.28 -2.98
CA LEU A 137 3.93 8.55 -1.89
C LEU A 137 4.73 8.65 -0.58
N ALA A 138 4.89 9.86 -0.11
CA ALA A 138 5.62 10.15 1.13
C ALA A 138 4.84 9.67 2.35
N MET A 139 5.54 9.06 3.30
CA MET A 139 5.02 8.72 4.62
C MET A 139 5.86 9.38 5.73
N LYS A 140 5.28 9.50 6.91
CA LYS A 140 5.99 9.99 8.11
C LYS A 140 5.69 9.12 9.30
N VAL A 141 6.73 8.56 9.92
CA VAL A 141 6.64 7.74 11.13
C VAL A 141 7.44 8.42 12.22
N THR A 142 6.77 8.93 13.24
CA THR A 142 7.46 9.62 14.35
C THR A 142 8.32 8.65 15.16
N LYS A 143 7.76 7.51 15.52
CA LYS A 143 8.47 6.35 16.09
C LYS A 143 7.62 5.09 15.98
N GLU A 144 8.23 3.91 16.10
CA GLU A 144 7.49 2.67 16.30
C GLU A 144 6.95 2.58 17.74
N CYS A 145 5.88 1.81 17.96
CA CYS A 145 5.22 1.74 19.27
C CYS A 145 6.02 0.98 20.32
N ASP A 146 6.94 0.10 19.90
CA ASP A 146 7.71 -0.69 20.82
C ASP A 146 8.82 0.12 21.50
N LYS A 147 9.21 -0.29 22.71
CA LYS A 147 10.24 0.40 23.50
C LYS A 147 11.63 0.49 22.86
N TYR A 148 11.88 -0.32 21.83
CA TYR A 148 13.15 -0.35 21.09
C TYR A 148 13.08 0.45 19.79
N ASN A 149 11.89 0.94 19.41
CA ASN A 149 11.65 1.68 18.17
C ASN A 149 12.11 0.91 16.92
N CYS A 150 11.82 -0.39 16.84
CA CYS A 150 12.31 -1.25 15.76
C CYS A 150 11.30 -2.24 15.19
N GLN A 151 10.19 -2.51 15.89
CA GLN A 151 9.13 -3.38 15.37
C GLN A 151 8.24 -2.59 14.40
N GLY A 152 7.92 -3.16 13.26
CA GLY A 152 7.09 -2.49 12.24
C GLY A 152 5.62 -2.34 12.65
N THR A 153 5.33 -1.59 13.69
CA THR A 153 4.00 -1.30 14.23
C THR A 153 3.41 -0.04 13.59
N THR A 154 3.88 1.13 13.97
CA THR A 154 3.43 2.42 13.43
C THR A 154 3.65 2.52 11.92
N SER A 155 4.80 2.05 11.43
CA SER A 155 5.07 2.05 9.99
C SER A 155 4.10 1.16 9.21
N PHE A 156 3.64 0.04 9.80
CA PHE A 156 2.58 -0.78 9.22
C PHE A 156 1.25 -0.04 9.19
N ALA A 157 0.83 0.59 10.31
CA ALA A 157 -0.41 1.34 10.40
C ALA A 157 -0.44 2.49 9.37
N VAL A 158 0.64 3.27 9.27
CA VAL A 158 0.78 4.37 8.31
C VAL A 158 0.71 3.86 6.87
N THR A 159 1.44 2.78 6.54
CA THR A 159 1.41 2.20 5.19
C THR A 159 0.00 1.72 4.83
N SER A 160 -0.68 1.04 5.76
CA SER A 160 -2.05 0.58 5.58
C SER A 160 -3.02 1.75 5.37
N ALA A 161 -2.89 2.83 6.13
CA ALA A 161 -3.74 4.00 5.98
C ALA A 161 -3.57 4.71 4.61
N ILE A 162 -2.35 4.78 4.07
CA ILE A 162 -2.11 5.26 2.70
C ILE A 162 -2.84 4.36 1.68
N PHE A 163 -2.79 3.06 1.87
CA PHE A 163 -3.45 2.08 0.99
C PHE A 163 -4.98 2.16 1.08
N ASP A 164 -5.53 2.35 2.27
CA ASP A 164 -6.96 2.56 2.48
C ASP A 164 -7.43 3.85 1.78
N ALA A 165 -6.65 4.93 1.90
CA ALA A 165 -6.92 6.19 1.23
C ALA A 165 -6.88 6.05 -0.31
N LEU A 166 -5.89 5.32 -0.85
CA LEU A 166 -5.82 5.02 -2.28
C LEU A 166 -7.04 4.24 -2.75
N GLN A 167 -7.43 3.19 -2.03
CA GLN A 167 -8.60 2.38 -2.39
C GLN A 167 -9.88 3.22 -2.40
N CYS A 168 -10.11 4.05 -1.36
CA CYS A 168 -11.25 4.96 -1.31
C CYS A 168 -11.25 5.92 -2.51
N ALA A 169 -10.12 6.53 -2.83
CA ALA A 169 -10.02 7.47 -3.94
C ALA A 169 -10.19 6.78 -5.32
N VAL A 170 -9.65 5.57 -5.51
CA VAL A 170 -9.85 4.79 -6.74
C VAL A 170 -11.31 4.37 -6.89
N LEU A 171 -11.99 3.99 -5.79
CA LEU A 171 -13.41 3.68 -5.79
C LEU A 171 -14.23 4.87 -6.27
N ASP A 172 -13.95 6.07 -5.73
CA ASP A 172 -14.63 7.31 -6.14
C ASP A 172 -14.31 7.68 -7.60
N TYR A 173 -13.04 7.60 -7.99
CA TYR A 173 -12.59 7.91 -9.36
C TYR A 173 -13.24 7.01 -10.42
N THR A 174 -13.41 5.72 -10.11
CA THR A 174 -14.01 4.74 -11.04
C THR A 174 -15.54 4.73 -11.01
N GLY A 175 -16.13 5.38 -10.02
CA GLY A 175 -17.59 5.32 -9.78
C GLY A 175 -18.09 3.91 -9.43
N PHE A 176 -17.22 3.11 -8.78
CA PHE A 176 -17.58 1.75 -8.37
C PHE A 176 -18.77 1.74 -7.42
N LYS A 177 -19.70 0.80 -7.60
CA LYS A 177 -20.95 0.73 -6.85
C LYS A 177 -21.06 -0.54 -6.03
N ASN A 178 -21.74 -0.42 -4.88
CA ASN A 178 -21.91 -1.51 -3.93
C ASN A 178 -22.64 -2.74 -4.50
N GLU A 179 -23.47 -2.57 -5.55
CA GLU A 179 -24.16 -3.67 -6.22
C GLU A 179 -23.13 -4.64 -6.85
N LYS A 180 -22.02 -4.12 -7.36
CA LYS A 180 -20.92 -4.94 -7.86
C LYS A 180 -20.19 -5.65 -6.72
N PHE A 181 -19.96 -4.95 -5.61
CA PHE A 181 -19.34 -5.56 -4.44
C PHE A 181 -20.22 -6.68 -3.86
N ALA A 182 -21.54 -6.52 -3.85
CA ALA A 182 -22.48 -7.55 -3.41
C ALA A 182 -22.32 -8.87 -4.16
N VAL A 183 -21.99 -8.82 -5.46
CA VAL A 183 -21.78 -10.02 -6.30
C VAL A 183 -20.54 -10.80 -5.88
N ILE A 184 -19.44 -10.10 -5.64
CA ILE A 184 -18.14 -10.71 -5.31
C ILE A 184 -17.94 -10.96 -3.81
N HIS A 185 -18.81 -10.42 -2.96
CA HIS A 185 -18.78 -10.57 -1.52
C HIS A 185 -20.12 -11.11 -0.96
N PRO A 186 -20.55 -12.33 -1.33
CA PRO A 186 -21.84 -12.89 -0.89
C PRO A 186 -21.83 -13.34 0.58
N GLY A 187 -20.65 -13.54 1.17
CA GLY A 187 -20.48 -14.09 2.52
C GLY A 187 -20.52 -13.06 3.65
N GLY A 188 -20.67 -13.56 4.89
CA GLY A 188 -20.60 -12.76 6.11
C GLY A 188 -21.76 -11.76 6.29
N ALA A 189 -21.64 -10.92 7.33
CA ALA A 189 -22.68 -9.93 7.68
C ALA A 189 -22.83 -8.84 6.60
N VAL A 190 -21.72 -8.43 5.98
CA VAL A 190 -21.72 -7.41 4.92
C VAL A 190 -22.44 -7.95 3.69
N GLY A 191 -22.10 -9.18 3.24
CA GLY A 191 -22.74 -9.80 2.09
C GLY A 191 -24.24 -10.00 2.31
N LYS A 192 -24.65 -10.46 3.50
CA LYS A 192 -26.08 -10.55 3.86
C LYS A 192 -26.78 -9.20 3.79
N ARG A 193 -26.16 -8.12 4.29
CA ARG A 193 -26.73 -6.76 4.26
C ARG A 193 -26.88 -6.24 2.83
N LEU A 194 -25.86 -6.44 1.99
CA LEU A 194 -25.85 -5.94 0.62
C LEU A 194 -26.82 -6.70 -0.29
N ASN A 195 -27.08 -7.99 -0.01
CA ASN A 195 -27.96 -8.86 -0.78
C ASN A 195 -29.37 -9.00 -0.16
N ALA A 196 -29.66 -8.33 0.95
CA ALA A 196 -31.01 -8.28 1.52
C ALA A 196 -31.91 -7.47 0.58
N LYS A 197 -32.96 -8.14 0.06
CA LYS A 197 -34.02 -7.53 -0.74
C LYS A 197 -35.00 -6.78 0.13
#